data_55e72e1fc8dc927815de8aed07c49d5a
#
_entry.id   55e72e1fc8dc927815de8aed07c49d5a
#
_cell.length_a   1.000
_cell.length_b   1.000
_cell.length_c   1.000
_cell.angle_alpha   90.00
_cell.angle_beta   90.00
_cell.angle_gamma   90.00
#
_symmetry.space_group_name_H-M   'P 1'
#
loop_
_entity.id
_entity.type
_entity.pdbx_description
1 polymer ?
#
loop_
_entity_poly.entity_id
_entity_poly.type
_entity_poly.pdbx_seq_one_letter_code
_entity_poly.pdbx_strand_id
1 'polypeptide(L)'
;MNIEGIIKNIKDNPIEKNGELYHPIPFPEFNGLKISSNPKGVFKKWDLISNTLKIIFSDKTNFRVLDVGANAGFYTFNFAKNGASVKSFECHDRYKDIGRIIAKEKKLPVEWNSKAFQSNSIQKDEQFDVALLLSVYQWMSNGDINDKEAKASLKLISDQSDYLFFELGYNNGKSCVRTTKWFHYAEMIRFLQESTSYLNFKLIGKTKLWGGQKRYLILCSNNPNMEDKGWSAFLRKFKF
;
A
#
# COMPACT_ATOMS: atom_id res chain seq x y z
N MET A 1 -14.49 -15.35 -16.23
CA MET A 1 -15.48 -14.59 -15.40
C MET A 1 -15.33 -13.13 -15.81
N ASN A 2 -16.42 -12.44 -16.07
CA ASN A 2 -16.44 -11.00 -16.38
C ASN A 2 -16.73 -10.17 -15.11
N ILE A 3 -16.76 -8.83 -15.22
CA ILE A 3 -17.00 -7.94 -14.08
C ILE A 3 -18.35 -8.20 -13.39
N GLU A 4 -19.44 -8.42 -14.14
CA GLU A 4 -20.76 -8.74 -13.58
C GLU A 4 -20.74 -10.03 -12.77
N GLY A 5 -20.07 -11.05 -13.29
CA GLY A 5 -19.88 -12.31 -12.58
C GLY A 5 -19.07 -12.16 -11.30
N ILE A 6 -18.06 -11.27 -11.27
CA ILE A 6 -17.30 -10.94 -10.06
C ILE A 6 -18.22 -10.27 -9.03
N ILE A 7 -18.98 -9.24 -9.44
CA ILE A 7 -19.86 -8.50 -8.54
C ILE A 7 -20.90 -9.43 -7.93
N LYS A 8 -21.52 -10.30 -8.74
CA LYS A 8 -22.47 -11.30 -8.26
C LYS A 8 -21.81 -12.25 -7.26
N ASN A 9 -20.63 -12.79 -7.60
CA ASN A 9 -19.92 -13.71 -6.71
C ASN A 9 -19.53 -13.06 -5.37
N ILE A 10 -19.12 -11.80 -5.37
CA ILE A 10 -18.79 -11.04 -4.14
C ILE A 10 -20.04 -10.86 -3.28
N LYS A 11 -21.19 -10.53 -3.87
CA LYS A 11 -22.47 -10.36 -3.16
C LYS A 11 -22.98 -11.68 -2.56
N ASP A 12 -22.93 -12.75 -3.35
CA ASP A 12 -23.37 -14.07 -2.92
C ASP A 12 -22.44 -14.68 -1.86
N ASN A 13 -21.16 -14.32 -1.89
CA ASN A 13 -20.12 -14.82 -1.01
C ASN A 13 -19.25 -13.67 -0.47
N PRO A 14 -19.72 -12.90 0.52
CA PRO A 14 -18.94 -11.79 1.09
C PRO A 14 -17.57 -12.23 1.58
N ILE A 15 -16.52 -11.46 1.25
CA ILE A 15 -15.14 -11.80 1.62
C ILE A 15 -14.90 -11.47 3.09
N GLU A 16 -15.46 -10.35 3.54
CA GLU A 16 -15.25 -9.83 4.87
C GLU A 16 -16.45 -10.12 5.79
N LYS A 17 -16.20 -10.30 7.07
CA LYS A 17 -17.24 -10.58 8.08
C LYS A 17 -18.28 -9.44 8.18
N ASN A 18 -17.84 -8.18 8.00
CA ASN A 18 -18.67 -6.99 8.15
C ASN A 18 -18.86 -6.21 6.85
N GLY A 19 -18.66 -6.85 5.72
CA GLY A 19 -18.76 -6.24 4.39
C GLY A 19 -18.51 -7.25 3.29
N GLU A 20 -18.67 -6.83 2.06
CA GLU A 20 -18.41 -7.67 0.90
C GLU A 20 -16.95 -7.64 0.50
N LEU A 21 -16.29 -6.48 0.68
CA LEU A 21 -14.87 -6.24 0.40
C LEU A 21 -14.20 -5.49 1.56
N TYR A 22 -12.89 -5.63 1.67
CA TYR A 22 -12.11 -4.83 2.63
C TYR A 22 -11.93 -3.39 2.13
N HIS A 23 -11.33 -3.19 0.94
CA HIS A 23 -11.20 -1.89 0.30
C HIS A 23 -12.17 -1.74 -0.88
N PRO A 24 -12.59 -0.51 -1.25
CA PRO A 24 -13.37 -0.28 -2.45
C PRO A 24 -12.57 -0.62 -3.70
N ILE A 25 -13.26 -0.94 -4.78
CA ILE A 25 -12.68 -1.05 -6.13
C ILE A 25 -13.02 0.24 -6.86
N PRO A 26 -12.03 1.00 -7.42
CA PRO A 26 -12.25 2.37 -7.88
C PRO A 26 -12.86 2.45 -9.29
N PHE A 27 -13.93 1.69 -9.53
CA PHE A 27 -14.73 1.73 -10.75
C PHE A 27 -16.22 1.81 -10.40
N PRO A 28 -17.03 2.57 -11.18
CA PRO A 28 -18.43 2.82 -10.90
C PRO A 28 -19.28 1.57 -10.70
N GLU A 29 -18.98 0.49 -11.42
CA GLU A 29 -19.72 -0.77 -11.37
C GLU A 29 -19.69 -1.42 -9.97
N PHE A 30 -18.69 -1.09 -9.15
CA PHE A 30 -18.50 -1.64 -7.80
C PHE A 30 -19.05 -0.73 -6.68
N ASN A 31 -19.61 0.44 -7.01
CA ASN A 31 -20.07 1.41 -6.01
C ASN A 31 -21.16 0.89 -5.06
N GLY A 32 -21.88 -0.14 -5.44
CA GLY A 32 -22.93 -0.75 -4.61
C GLY A 32 -22.45 -1.80 -3.61
N LEU A 33 -21.15 -2.09 -3.58
CA LEU A 33 -20.59 -3.09 -2.66
C LEU A 33 -20.32 -2.50 -1.28
N LYS A 34 -20.65 -3.26 -0.24
CA LYS A 34 -20.41 -2.90 1.15
C LYS A 34 -18.94 -3.11 1.52
N ILE A 35 -18.30 -2.06 2.01
CA ILE A 35 -16.87 -2.04 2.38
C ILE A 35 -16.72 -2.18 3.90
N SER A 36 -15.87 -3.12 4.35
CA SER A 36 -15.62 -3.37 5.77
C SER A 36 -14.58 -2.43 6.38
N SER A 37 -13.63 -1.91 5.59
CA SER A 37 -12.71 -0.88 6.06
C SER A 37 -13.40 0.47 6.20
N ASN A 38 -12.73 1.45 6.85
CA ASN A 38 -13.20 2.82 6.84
C ASN A 38 -12.92 3.48 5.48
N PRO A 39 -13.92 3.66 4.59
CA PRO A 39 -13.70 4.21 3.25
C PRO A 39 -13.09 5.61 3.29
N LYS A 40 -13.52 6.46 4.24
CA LYS A 40 -12.96 7.82 4.41
C LYS A 40 -11.47 7.79 4.70
N GLY A 41 -11.01 6.81 5.48
CA GLY A 41 -9.58 6.61 5.76
C GLY A 41 -8.80 6.15 4.53
N VAL A 42 -9.38 5.28 3.72
CA VAL A 42 -8.78 4.77 2.47
C VAL A 42 -8.62 5.90 1.45
N PHE A 43 -9.68 6.69 1.22
CA PHE A 43 -9.63 7.83 0.30
C PHE A 43 -8.67 8.92 0.80
N LYS A 44 -8.70 9.27 2.09
CA LYS A 44 -7.75 10.22 2.66
C LYS A 44 -6.30 9.79 2.46
N LYS A 45 -6.02 8.50 2.63
CA LYS A 45 -4.67 7.97 2.39
C LYS A 45 -4.27 8.08 0.92
N TRP A 46 -5.18 7.78 0.00
CA TRP A 46 -4.95 7.99 -1.42
C TRP A 46 -4.66 9.46 -1.76
N ASP A 47 -5.44 10.40 -1.19
CA ASP A 47 -5.21 11.83 -1.38
C ASP A 47 -3.83 12.26 -0.88
N LEU A 48 -3.40 11.76 0.28
CA LEU A 48 -2.06 12.01 0.81
C LEU A 48 -0.97 11.49 -0.13
N ILE A 49 -1.09 10.25 -0.61
CA ILE A 49 -0.14 9.63 -1.54
C ILE A 49 -0.11 10.39 -2.86
N SER A 50 -1.25 10.60 -3.50
CA SER A 50 -1.35 11.25 -4.82
C SER A 50 -0.86 12.69 -4.80
N ASN A 51 -1.18 13.47 -3.76
CA ASN A 51 -0.68 14.82 -3.61
C ASN A 51 0.83 14.86 -3.32
N THR A 52 1.34 13.91 -2.56
CA THR A 52 2.78 13.75 -2.34
C THR A 52 3.50 13.49 -3.67
N LEU A 53 2.96 12.59 -4.50
CA LEU A 53 3.55 12.28 -5.81
C LEU A 53 3.52 13.47 -6.77
N LYS A 54 2.48 14.30 -6.75
CA LYS A 54 2.44 15.55 -7.54
C LYS A 54 3.54 16.52 -7.15
N ILE A 55 3.95 16.54 -5.88
CA ILE A 55 5.09 17.38 -5.43
C ILE A 55 6.41 16.79 -5.89
N ILE A 56 6.56 15.46 -5.81
CA ILE A 56 7.82 14.77 -6.16
C ILE A 56 8.03 14.74 -7.66
N PHE A 57 6.97 14.45 -8.41
CA PHE A 57 7.00 14.19 -9.85
C PHE A 57 6.16 15.21 -10.62
N SER A 58 6.42 16.53 -10.44
CA SER A 58 5.61 17.60 -11.01
C SER A 58 5.29 17.44 -12.50
N ASP A 59 6.21 16.84 -13.27
CA ASP A 59 6.14 16.71 -14.72
C ASP A 59 6.17 15.26 -15.24
N LYS A 60 6.26 14.27 -14.34
CA LYS A 60 6.32 12.86 -14.73
C LYS A 60 4.93 12.25 -14.75
N THR A 61 4.49 11.82 -15.93
CA THR A 61 3.18 11.19 -16.14
C THR A 61 3.22 9.65 -16.11
N ASN A 62 4.37 9.07 -16.47
CA ASN A 62 4.54 7.62 -16.52
C ASN A 62 5.47 7.16 -15.41
N PHE A 63 4.95 6.52 -14.37
CA PHE A 63 5.81 5.88 -13.37
C PHE A 63 5.56 4.38 -13.31
N ARG A 64 6.60 3.69 -12.82
CA ARG A 64 6.52 2.28 -12.47
C ARG A 64 6.23 2.16 -10.99
N VAL A 65 5.17 1.45 -10.66
CA VAL A 65 4.70 1.29 -9.26
C VAL A 65 4.76 -0.18 -8.87
N LEU A 66 5.31 -0.45 -7.68
CA LEU A 66 5.24 -1.74 -7.00
C LEU A 66 4.19 -1.65 -5.89
N ASP A 67 3.11 -2.42 -5.96
CA ASP A 67 2.06 -2.46 -4.94
C ASP A 67 2.05 -3.83 -4.24
N VAL A 68 2.58 -3.89 -3.02
CA VAL A 68 2.69 -5.11 -2.23
C VAL A 68 1.51 -5.23 -1.27
N GLY A 69 0.71 -6.29 -1.44
CA GLY A 69 -0.54 -6.50 -0.70
C GLY A 69 -1.69 -5.66 -1.28
N ALA A 70 -1.89 -5.79 -2.59
CA ALA A 70 -2.81 -4.95 -3.36
C ALA A 70 -4.29 -5.10 -2.96
N ASN A 71 -4.67 -6.15 -2.20
CA ASN A 71 -6.04 -6.46 -1.83
C ASN A 71 -6.94 -6.56 -3.09
N ALA A 72 -8.11 -5.89 -3.13
CA ALA A 72 -8.96 -5.83 -4.31
C ALA A 72 -8.49 -4.80 -5.37
N GLY A 73 -7.31 -4.20 -5.21
CA GLY A 73 -6.67 -3.33 -6.18
C GLY A 73 -7.01 -1.84 -6.07
N PHE A 74 -7.45 -1.34 -4.90
CA PHE A 74 -7.79 0.07 -4.76
C PHE A 74 -6.64 1.00 -5.18
N TYR A 75 -5.45 0.82 -4.61
CA TYR A 75 -4.28 1.66 -4.95
C TYR A 75 -3.75 1.31 -6.34
N THR A 76 -3.57 0.03 -6.65
CA THR A 76 -3.15 -0.47 -7.97
C THR A 76 -3.93 0.20 -9.11
N PHE A 77 -5.26 0.16 -9.04
CA PHE A 77 -6.09 0.67 -10.14
C PHE A 77 -6.16 2.20 -10.18
N ASN A 78 -6.07 2.87 -9.03
CA ASN A 78 -5.96 4.32 -9.03
C ASN A 78 -4.64 4.78 -9.68
N PHE A 79 -3.52 4.11 -9.44
CA PHE A 79 -2.28 4.37 -10.14
C PHE A 79 -2.39 4.10 -11.65
N ALA A 80 -2.89 2.93 -12.02
CA ALA A 80 -3.02 2.55 -13.44
C ALA A 80 -3.95 3.49 -14.23
N LYS A 81 -5.05 3.95 -13.62
CA LYS A 81 -5.95 4.96 -14.21
C LYS A 81 -5.27 6.31 -14.43
N ASN A 82 -4.23 6.62 -13.66
CA ASN A 82 -3.44 7.85 -13.80
C ASN A 82 -2.16 7.64 -14.63
N GLY A 83 -2.10 6.57 -15.44
CA GLY A 83 -1.04 6.34 -16.43
C GLY A 83 0.18 5.58 -15.91
N ALA A 84 0.19 5.11 -14.67
CA ALA A 84 1.29 4.30 -14.15
C ALA A 84 1.24 2.86 -14.68
N SER A 85 2.42 2.27 -14.91
CA SER A 85 2.57 0.81 -15.04
C SER A 85 2.73 0.21 -13.64
N VAL A 86 1.85 -0.71 -13.26
CA VAL A 86 1.82 -1.24 -11.89
C VAL A 86 2.14 -2.74 -11.88
N LYS A 87 3.12 -3.12 -11.06
CA LYS A 87 3.35 -4.51 -10.68
C LYS A 87 2.79 -4.71 -9.28
N SER A 88 1.79 -5.58 -9.14
CA SER A 88 1.09 -5.80 -7.87
C SER A 88 1.19 -7.25 -7.42
N PHE A 89 1.20 -7.43 -6.10
CA PHE A 89 1.23 -8.74 -5.43
C PHE A 89 0.08 -8.84 -4.44
N GLU A 90 -0.70 -9.93 -4.54
CA GLU A 90 -1.76 -10.27 -3.60
C GLU A 90 -1.88 -11.78 -3.46
N CYS A 91 -1.80 -12.28 -2.23
CA CYS A 91 -1.81 -13.71 -1.97
C CYS A 91 -3.10 -14.24 -1.35
N HIS A 92 -3.96 -13.36 -0.84
CA HIS A 92 -5.22 -13.78 -0.24
C HIS A 92 -6.14 -14.42 -1.29
N ASP A 93 -6.52 -15.67 -1.07
CA ASP A 93 -7.20 -16.53 -2.07
C ASP A 93 -8.40 -15.89 -2.75
N ARG A 94 -9.16 -15.08 -2.03
CA ARG A 94 -10.37 -14.43 -2.56
C ARG A 94 -10.10 -13.09 -3.26
N TYR A 95 -8.99 -12.39 -2.95
CA TYR A 95 -8.64 -11.12 -3.59
C TYR A 95 -7.75 -11.29 -4.82
N LYS A 96 -6.85 -12.28 -4.81
CA LYS A 96 -5.87 -12.48 -5.89
C LYS A 96 -6.49 -12.64 -7.29
N ASP A 97 -7.68 -13.24 -7.38
CA ASP A 97 -8.37 -13.43 -8.65
C ASP A 97 -9.20 -12.21 -9.05
N ILE A 98 -9.78 -11.51 -8.09
CA ILE A 98 -10.59 -10.31 -8.34
C ILE A 98 -9.75 -9.25 -9.07
N GLY A 99 -8.59 -8.89 -8.51
CA GLY A 99 -7.73 -7.87 -9.10
C GLY A 99 -7.22 -8.27 -10.48
N ARG A 100 -6.81 -9.52 -10.67
CA ARG A 100 -6.34 -10.06 -11.94
C ARG A 100 -7.39 -9.95 -13.06
N ILE A 101 -8.65 -10.32 -12.74
CA ILE A 101 -9.73 -10.28 -13.73
C ILE A 101 -10.07 -8.83 -14.08
N ILE A 102 -10.15 -7.94 -13.09
CA ILE A 102 -10.43 -6.51 -13.32
C ILE A 102 -9.33 -5.88 -14.16
N ALA A 103 -8.06 -6.11 -13.85
CA ALA A 103 -6.94 -5.60 -14.63
C ALA A 103 -7.05 -6.00 -16.11
N LYS A 104 -7.37 -7.26 -16.37
CA LYS A 104 -7.56 -7.81 -17.72
C LYS A 104 -8.77 -7.20 -18.43
N GLU A 105 -9.95 -7.22 -17.79
CA GLU A 105 -11.21 -6.72 -18.39
C GLU A 105 -11.15 -5.22 -18.70
N LYS A 106 -10.49 -4.44 -17.83
CA LYS A 106 -10.30 -3.00 -18.01
C LYS A 106 -9.09 -2.64 -18.87
N LYS A 107 -8.33 -3.64 -19.36
CA LYS A 107 -7.11 -3.45 -20.17
C LYS A 107 -6.12 -2.46 -19.54
N LEU A 108 -5.93 -2.57 -18.22
CA LEU A 108 -5.04 -1.70 -17.46
C LEU A 108 -3.59 -2.14 -17.59
N PRO A 109 -2.62 -1.21 -17.52
CA PRO A 109 -1.18 -1.53 -17.52
C PRO A 109 -0.76 -2.10 -16.12
N VAL A 110 -1.31 -3.24 -15.77
CA VAL A 110 -1.10 -3.90 -14.46
C VAL A 110 -0.60 -5.32 -14.68
N GLU A 111 0.58 -5.61 -14.15
CA GLU A 111 1.08 -6.97 -13.95
C GLU A 111 0.60 -7.45 -12.58
N TRP A 112 -0.41 -8.30 -12.57
CA TRP A 112 -1.00 -8.81 -11.34
C TRP A 112 -0.44 -10.18 -10.95
N ASN A 113 0.27 -10.24 -9.82
CA ASN A 113 0.87 -11.44 -9.27
C ASN A 113 0.00 -12.01 -8.14
N SER A 114 -0.63 -13.17 -8.39
CA SER A 114 -1.50 -13.87 -7.43
C SER A 114 -0.68 -14.71 -6.44
N LYS A 115 0.28 -14.10 -5.76
CA LYS A 115 1.21 -14.74 -4.81
C LYS A 115 1.70 -13.77 -3.74
N ALA A 116 2.24 -14.30 -2.64
CA ALA A 116 2.92 -13.49 -1.64
C ALA A 116 4.19 -12.86 -2.22
N PHE A 117 4.49 -11.64 -1.77
CA PHE A 117 5.77 -10.99 -2.06
C PHE A 117 6.87 -11.54 -1.13
N GLN A 118 8.01 -11.88 -1.70
CA GLN A 118 9.18 -12.42 -1.03
C GLN A 118 10.46 -11.74 -1.55
N SER A 119 11.58 -11.98 -0.89
CA SER A 119 12.90 -11.40 -1.22
C SER A 119 13.44 -11.78 -2.61
N ASN A 120 12.77 -12.67 -3.34
CA ASN A 120 13.06 -13.06 -4.71
C ASN A 120 11.91 -12.80 -5.69
N SER A 121 10.91 -12.01 -5.29
CA SER A 121 9.69 -11.82 -6.10
C SER A 121 9.88 -10.92 -7.32
N ILE A 122 10.90 -10.07 -7.31
CA ILE A 122 11.29 -9.18 -8.40
C ILE A 122 12.76 -9.39 -8.73
N GLN A 123 13.16 -9.06 -9.96
CA GLN A 123 14.54 -9.18 -10.39
C GLN A 123 15.37 -8.04 -9.79
N LYS A 124 16.68 -8.27 -9.59
CA LYS A 124 17.58 -7.29 -8.97
C LYS A 124 17.81 -6.03 -9.82
N ASP A 125 17.54 -6.09 -11.10
CA ASP A 125 17.65 -4.97 -12.05
C ASP A 125 16.30 -4.32 -12.37
N GLU A 126 15.22 -4.82 -11.76
CA GLU A 126 13.88 -4.27 -11.94
C GLU A 126 13.67 -3.05 -11.05
N GLN A 127 13.55 -1.86 -11.64
CA GLN A 127 13.41 -0.59 -10.92
C GLN A 127 11.98 -0.06 -10.92
N PHE A 128 11.58 0.56 -9.80
CA PHE A 128 10.29 1.22 -9.62
C PHE A 128 10.50 2.66 -9.15
N ASP A 129 9.67 3.58 -9.62
CA ASP A 129 9.67 4.94 -9.10
C ASP A 129 9.05 4.99 -7.69
N VAL A 130 8.02 4.17 -7.46
CA VAL A 130 7.25 4.16 -6.22
C VAL A 130 6.93 2.74 -5.80
N ALA A 131 7.11 2.45 -4.53
CA ALA A 131 6.60 1.23 -3.89
C ALA A 131 5.55 1.57 -2.83
N LEU A 132 4.58 0.69 -2.66
CA LEU A 132 3.58 0.73 -1.61
C LEU A 132 3.71 -0.51 -0.72
N LEU A 133 3.77 -0.31 0.59
CA LEU A 133 3.69 -1.36 1.60
C LEU A 133 2.77 -0.86 2.73
N LEU A 134 1.45 -0.91 2.47
CA LEU A 134 0.44 -0.26 3.28
C LEU A 134 -0.28 -1.27 4.18
N SER A 135 0.15 -1.38 5.42
CA SER A 135 -0.41 -2.33 6.41
C SER A 135 -0.28 -3.81 5.98
N VAL A 136 0.86 -4.16 5.41
CA VAL A 136 1.16 -5.51 4.91
C VAL A 136 2.32 -6.17 5.65
N TYR A 137 3.34 -5.40 6.07
CA TYR A 137 4.54 -5.95 6.70
C TYR A 137 4.26 -6.90 7.87
N GLN A 138 3.26 -6.59 8.71
CA GLN A 138 2.86 -7.46 9.82
C GLN A 138 2.37 -8.85 9.39
N TRP A 139 1.86 -8.97 8.15
CA TRP A 139 1.46 -10.25 7.57
C TRP A 139 2.66 -11.00 6.98
N MET A 140 3.56 -10.28 6.30
CA MET A 140 4.79 -10.85 5.75
C MET A 140 5.68 -11.42 6.86
N SER A 141 5.75 -10.74 8.00
CA SER A 141 6.56 -11.10 9.16
C SER A 141 5.86 -12.06 10.13
N ASN A 142 4.66 -12.49 9.84
CA ASN A 142 3.83 -13.31 10.74
C ASN A 142 3.78 -12.77 12.18
N GLY A 143 3.78 -11.43 12.31
CA GLY A 143 3.79 -10.71 13.58
C GLY A 143 5.15 -10.64 14.30
N ASP A 144 6.20 -11.22 13.75
CA ASP A 144 7.57 -11.01 14.23
C ASP A 144 8.26 -9.97 13.35
N ILE A 145 8.46 -8.80 13.88
CA ILE A 145 9.09 -7.71 13.15
C ILE A 145 10.53 -8.00 12.73
N ASN A 146 11.21 -8.88 13.45
CA ASN A 146 12.57 -9.27 13.14
C ASN A 146 12.65 -10.49 12.21
N ASP A 147 11.51 -10.93 11.68
CA ASP A 147 11.47 -11.98 10.67
C ASP A 147 12.44 -11.68 9.52
N LYS A 148 13.34 -12.65 9.26
CA LYS A 148 14.45 -12.46 8.31
C LYS A 148 13.96 -12.28 6.87
N GLU A 149 12.96 -13.06 6.47
CA GLU A 149 12.42 -13.01 5.10
C GLU A 149 11.66 -11.70 4.87
N ALA A 150 10.85 -11.26 5.84
CA ALA A 150 10.14 -9.99 5.75
C ALA A 150 11.12 -8.79 5.69
N LYS A 151 12.21 -8.82 6.47
CA LYS A 151 13.28 -7.80 6.39
C LYS A 151 14.01 -7.86 5.05
N ALA A 152 14.34 -9.04 4.54
CA ALA A 152 14.97 -9.20 3.23
C ALA A 152 14.05 -8.69 2.10
N SER A 153 12.75 -8.97 2.19
CA SER A 153 11.75 -8.45 1.27
C SER A 153 11.65 -6.92 1.34
N LEU A 154 11.65 -6.34 2.54
CA LEU A 154 11.63 -4.87 2.72
C LEU A 154 12.91 -4.22 2.19
N LYS A 155 14.07 -4.87 2.38
CA LYS A 155 15.34 -4.45 1.83
C LYS A 155 15.33 -4.47 0.30
N LEU A 156 14.82 -5.55 -0.31
CA LEU A 156 14.66 -5.64 -1.77
C LEU A 156 13.78 -4.51 -2.30
N ILE A 157 12.65 -4.22 -1.66
CA ILE A 157 11.78 -3.10 -2.04
C ILE A 157 12.58 -1.79 -2.04
N SER A 158 13.37 -1.55 -0.99
CA SER A 158 14.16 -0.32 -0.87
C SER A 158 15.33 -0.22 -1.86
N ASP A 159 15.89 -1.35 -2.28
CA ASP A 159 16.97 -1.39 -3.27
C ASP A 159 16.45 -1.18 -4.70
N GLN A 160 15.17 -1.45 -4.93
CA GLN A 160 14.54 -1.44 -6.25
C GLN A 160 13.49 -0.31 -6.42
N SER A 161 13.37 0.60 -5.48
CA SER A 161 12.45 1.75 -5.63
C SER A 161 13.01 3.05 -5.08
N ASP A 162 12.72 4.16 -5.79
CA ASP A 162 13.17 5.49 -5.39
C ASP A 162 12.42 6.00 -4.15
N TYR A 163 11.12 5.68 -4.08
CA TYR A 163 10.23 6.07 -3.00
C TYR A 163 9.40 4.90 -2.50
N LEU A 164 9.25 4.81 -1.17
CA LEU A 164 8.35 3.85 -0.53
C LEU A 164 7.34 4.59 0.35
N PHE A 165 6.06 4.37 0.12
CA PHE A 165 5.02 4.68 1.11
C PHE A 165 4.82 3.49 2.03
N PHE A 166 5.23 3.66 3.27
CA PHE A 166 5.17 2.62 4.31
C PHE A 166 4.12 2.94 5.37
N GLU A 167 3.30 1.96 5.71
CA GLU A 167 2.42 1.99 6.87
C GLU A 167 2.42 0.63 7.54
N LEU A 168 2.74 0.57 8.82
CA LEU A 168 2.57 -0.66 9.60
C LEU A 168 1.13 -0.79 10.10
N GLY A 169 0.53 -1.94 9.84
CA GLY A 169 -0.79 -2.27 10.36
C GLY A 169 -0.70 -2.85 11.78
N TYR A 170 -1.73 -2.57 12.57
CA TYR A 170 -1.92 -3.20 13.87
C TYR A 170 -3.22 -3.98 13.84
N ASN A 171 -3.17 -5.24 14.20
CA ASN A 171 -4.35 -6.04 14.38
C ASN A 171 -4.52 -6.35 15.88
N ASN A 172 -5.68 -6.05 16.44
CA ASN A 172 -6.06 -6.51 17.75
C ASN A 172 -6.59 -7.94 17.61
N GLY A 173 -5.81 -8.95 17.95
CA GLY A 173 -6.26 -10.34 17.85
C GLY A 173 -5.11 -11.34 17.71
N LYS A 174 -5.44 -12.60 17.40
CA LYS A 174 -4.48 -13.73 17.35
C LYS A 174 -3.38 -13.61 16.27
N SER A 175 -3.55 -12.73 15.30
CA SER A 175 -2.59 -12.44 14.21
C SER A 175 -1.87 -11.11 14.38
N CYS A 176 -1.73 -10.65 15.60
CA CYS A 176 -1.17 -9.34 15.91
C CYS A 176 0.33 -9.29 15.72
N VAL A 177 0.80 -8.13 15.30
CA VAL A 177 2.16 -7.71 15.64
C VAL A 177 2.25 -7.68 17.16
N ARG A 178 2.91 -8.66 17.74
CA ARG A 178 2.92 -8.93 19.19
C ARG A 178 3.70 -7.91 20.01
N THR A 179 4.14 -6.81 19.44
CA THR A 179 4.97 -5.84 20.13
C THR A 179 4.22 -4.53 20.30
N THR A 180 3.88 -4.21 21.54
CA THR A 180 3.34 -2.91 21.97
C THR A 180 4.33 -1.75 21.73
N LYS A 181 5.60 -2.03 21.47
CA LYS A 181 6.67 -1.03 21.29
C LYS A 181 6.69 -0.30 19.94
N TRP A 182 5.94 -0.76 18.96
CA TRP A 182 5.97 -0.27 17.58
C TRP A 182 5.06 0.92 17.28
N PHE A 183 4.44 1.45 18.29
CA PHE A 183 3.43 2.48 18.18
C PHE A 183 4.02 3.89 18.18
N HIS A 184 5.30 4.03 18.51
CA HIS A 184 5.97 5.31 18.53
C HIS A 184 6.66 5.59 17.20
N TYR A 185 6.47 6.80 16.69
CA TYR A 185 7.05 7.25 15.42
C TYR A 185 8.58 7.03 15.36
N ALA A 186 9.28 7.35 16.46
CA ALA A 186 10.75 7.20 16.52
C ALA A 186 11.20 5.73 16.38
N GLU A 187 10.46 4.79 16.96
CA GLU A 187 10.77 3.35 16.83
C GLU A 187 10.51 2.86 15.40
N MET A 188 9.46 3.37 14.76
CA MET A 188 9.17 3.07 13.36
C MET A 188 10.29 3.56 12.43
N ILE A 189 10.79 4.78 12.65
CA ILE A 189 11.90 5.32 11.88
C ILE A 189 13.17 4.49 12.09
N ARG A 190 13.49 4.12 13.34
CA ARG A 190 14.64 3.27 13.64
C ARG A 190 14.54 1.92 12.91
N PHE A 191 13.38 1.27 12.96
CA PHE A 191 13.14 0.03 12.24
C PHE A 191 13.38 0.19 10.73
N LEU A 192 12.86 1.25 10.13
CA LEU A 192 13.04 1.52 8.69
C LEU A 192 14.52 1.80 8.37
N GLN A 193 15.23 2.55 9.21
CA GLN A 193 16.67 2.78 9.06
C GLN A 193 17.49 1.48 9.10
N GLU A 194 17.13 0.55 9.98
CA GLU A 194 17.81 -0.73 10.13
C GLU A 194 17.44 -1.77 9.05
N SER A 195 16.28 -1.60 8.41
CA SER A 195 15.70 -2.63 7.53
C SER A 195 15.64 -2.24 6.05
N THR A 196 16.01 -1.00 5.71
CA THR A 196 15.95 -0.48 4.33
C THR A 196 17.24 0.22 3.94
N SER A 197 17.40 0.52 2.65
CA SER A 197 18.48 1.35 2.10
C SER A 197 18.17 2.83 2.09
N TYR A 198 16.96 3.24 2.49
CA TYR A 198 16.59 4.65 2.46
C TYR A 198 17.29 5.47 3.56
N LEU A 199 17.61 6.72 3.21
CA LEU A 199 18.29 7.66 4.10
C LEU A 199 17.33 8.71 4.68
N ASN A 200 16.21 8.97 4.00
CA ASN A 200 15.25 10.02 4.37
C ASN A 200 13.87 9.42 4.67
N PHE A 201 13.28 9.86 5.79
CA PHE A 201 11.99 9.39 6.28
C PHE A 201 11.11 10.56 6.66
N LYS A 202 9.93 10.67 6.05
CA LYS A 202 9.01 11.77 6.27
C LYS A 202 7.63 11.30 6.64
N LEU A 203 7.08 11.85 7.73
CA LEU A 203 5.69 11.63 8.11
C LEU A 203 4.76 12.37 7.15
N ILE A 204 3.97 11.63 6.38
CA ILE A 204 3.00 12.16 5.42
C ILE A 204 1.62 12.31 6.07
N GLY A 205 1.28 11.40 6.95
CA GLY A 205 -0.02 11.43 7.61
C GLY A 205 -0.16 10.46 8.75
N LYS A 206 -1.29 10.59 9.44
CA LYS A 206 -1.72 9.68 10.51
C LYS A 206 -3.14 9.25 10.25
N THR A 207 -3.41 7.96 10.40
CA THR A 207 -4.78 7.41 10.41
C THR A 207 -5.12 6.96 11.82
N LYS A 208 -6.33 7.32 12.31
CA LYS A 208 -6.83 6.80 13.58
C LYS A 208 -7.33 5.37 13.38
N LEU A 209 -7.00 4.52 14.32
CA LEU A 209 -7.53 3.17 14.45
C LEU A 209 -8.56 3.08 15.56
N TRP A 210 -9.17 1.91 15.67
CA TRP A 210 -9.96 1.48 16.80
C TRP A 210 -9.14 1.61 18.09
N GLY A 211 -9.74 2.08 19.17
CA GLY A 211 -9.03 2.29 20.45
C GLY A 211 -8.11 3.51 20.49
N GLY A 212 -8.22 4.45 19.56
CA GLY A 212 -7.44 5.70 19.58
C GLY A 212 -5.99 5.58 19.09
N GLN A 213 -5.55 4.40 18.71
CA GLN A 213 -4.21 4.19 18.14
C GLN A 213 -4.07 4.89 16.78
N LYS A 214 -2.85 5.27 16.44
CA LYS A 214 -2.54 5.96 15.18
C LYS A 214 -1.58 5.12 14.35
N ARG A 215 -1.87 4.94 13.08
CA ARG A 215 -0.90 4.46 12.09
C ARG A 215 -0.20 5.65 11.46
N TYR A 216 1.08 5.51 11.23
CA TYR A 216 1.92 6.52 10.58
C TYR A 216 2.10 6.13 9.12
N LEU A 217 1.71 7.02 8.19
CA LEU A 217 2.07 6.92 6.80
C LEU A 217 3.40 7.65 6.60
N ILE A 218 4.43 6.89 6.28
CA ILE A 218 5.81 7.36 6.16
C ILE A 218 6.21 7.27 4.69
N LEU A 219 6.78 8.34 4.17
CA LEU A 219 7.51 8.34 2.91
C LEU A 219 8.99 8.10 3.19
N CYS A 220 9.56 7.09 2.53
CA CYS A 220 10.98 6.77 2.58
C CYS A 220 11.62 7.06 1.22
N SER A 221 12.84 7.59 1.19
CA SER A 221 13.56 7.90 -0.06
C SER A 221 15.05 8.10 0.17
N ASN A 222 15.83 7.93 -0.90
CA ASN A 222 17.23 8.35 -0.97
C ASN A 222 17.42 9.75 -1.55
N ASN A 223 16.34 10.42 -1.99
CA ASN A 223 16.43 11.77 -2.53
C ASN A 223 16.62 12.80 -1.41
N PRO A 224 17.76 13.54 -1.36
CA PRO A 224 18.04 14.52 -0.32
C PRO A 224 17.13 15.75 -0.40
N ASN A 225 16.56 16.06 -1.57
CA ASN A 225 15.72 17.23 -1.81
C ASN A 225 14.27 17.07 -1.34
N MET A 226 13.98 16.06 -0.51
CA MET A 226 12.64 15.89 0.10
C MET A 226 12.26 17.07 1.02
N GLU A 227 13.20 17.88 1.46
CA GLU A 227 12.92 18.98 2.40
C GLU A 227 12.46 20.28 1.72
N ASP A 228 12.87 20.56 0.49
CA ASP A 228 12.78 21.92 -0.09
C ASP A 228 11.58 22.16 -1.04
N LYS A 229 10.96 21.14 -1.60
CA LYS A 229 9.91 21.32 -2.61
C LYS A 229 8.50 21.38 -2.02
N GLY A 230 8.08 22.56 -1.56
CA GLY A 230 6.66 22.82 -1.23
C GLY A 230 6.08 22.04 -0.02
N TRP A 231 6.90 21.25 0.66
CA TRP A 231 6.50 20.38 1.76
C TRP A 231 5.96 21.12 2.98
N SER A 232 6.53 22.29 3.30
CA SER A 232 6.03 23.10 4.40
C SER A 232 4.62 23.62 4.17
N ALA A 233 4.27 23.98 2.92
CA ALA A 233 2.92 24.38 2.52
C ALA A 233 1.96 23.19 2.51
N PHE A 234 2.42 22.02 2.06
CA PHE A 234 1.65 20.77 2.07
C PHE A 234 1.29 20.33 3.49
N LEU A 235 2.26 20.27 4.40
CA LEU A 235 2.03 19.85 5.79
C LEU A 235 1.11 20.81 6.56
N ARG A 236 1.09 22.11 6.22
CA ARG A 236 0.16 23.09 6.82
C ARG A 236 -1.30 22.89 6.40
N LYS A 237 -1.56 22.36 5.19
CA LYS A 237 -2.92 22.06 4.73
C LYS A 237 -3.56 20.85 5.44
N PHE A 238 -2.75 19.92 5.91
CA PHE A 238 -3.20 18.75 6.64
C PHE A 238 -2.86 18.94 8.13
N LYS A 239 -3.68 19.74 8.86
CA LYS A 239 -3.60 19.81 10.32
C LYS A 239 -3.73 18.39 10.90
N PHE A 240 -2.66 17.89 11.50
CA PHE A 240 -2.57 16.60 12.17
C PHE A 240 -3.02 16.66 13.62
#